data_d8c59b90f3d57fcad8003fe03f4fa411
#
_entry.id   d8c59b90f3d57fcad8003fe03f4fa411
#
_cell.length_a   1.000
_cell.length_b   1.000
_cell.length_c   1.000
_cell.angle_alpha   90.00
_cell.angle_beta   90.00
_cell.angle_gamma   90.00
#
_symmetry.space_group_name_H-M   'P 1'
#
loop_
_entity.id
_entity.type
_entity.pdbx_description
1 polymer ?
#
loop_
_entity_poly.entity_id
_entity_poly.type
_entity_poly.pdbx_seq_one_letter_code
_entity_poly.pdbx_strand_id
1 'polypeptide(L)'
;MPIDNEDKTDEKRIKEINRRMIDRLIESDSSGIKDAERLNDLQSLFEQTQGRLSDALTERYQYNTSIKRGQDFLLNHVSSKVSLVILYADLVGSTDMSMTLPPDKLVTIIRAFSHEMSSVVKSYHGYVLKYLGDAIIAFFPAGFNKYLVCDDTVNCAVSMINVLTNGLNPILIKDDFPQLSVKIGVTIGENIVVQYGYDRSSQLDLLGYSLNVAAKITSLTPANKISVGENVYKLLHPELQSKFHILSNMNLSGWRYINHQTGEIYKVYVL
;
A
#
# COMPACT_ATOMS: atom_id res chain seq x y z
N MET A 1 17.40 19.34 -19.26
CA MET A 1 17.36 20.04 -17.99
C MET A 1 17.13 19.00 -16.90
N PRO A 2 17.91 18.95 -15.84
CA PRO A 2 17.93 17.80 -14.92
C PRO A 2 16.85 17.96 -13.84
N ILE A 3 15.75 17.23 -13.99
CA ILE A 3 14.70 17.07 -12.97
C ILE A 3 14.90 15.77 -12.14
N ASP A 4 15.90 14.96 -12.53
CA ASP A 4 16.07 13.58 -11.99
C ASP A 4 16.83 13.44 -10.66
N ASN A 5 17.38 14.51 -10.07
CA ASN A 5 18.24 14.37 -8.88
C ASN A 5 17.51 14.59 -7.55
N GLU A 6 16.46 15.41 -7.48
CA GLU A 6 15.69 15.63 -6.26
C GLU A 6 14.81 14.42 -5.92
N ASP A 7 14.16 13.82 -6.93
CA ASP A 7 13.27 12.67 -6.76
C ASP A 7 14.00 11.42 -6.19
N LYS A 8 15.26 11.21 -6.59
CA LYS A 8 16.10 10.11 -6.07
C LYS A 8 16.60 10.32 -4.62
N THR A 9 16.73 11.57 -4.23
CA THR A 9 17.15 11.94 -2.86
C THR A 9 16.01 11.72 -1.88
N ASP A 10 14.80 12.06 -2.27
CA ASP A 10 13.59 11.88 -1.46
C ASP A 10 13.21 10.39 -1.34
N GLU A 11 13.32 9.61 -2.42
CA GLU A 11 13.13 8.14 -2.36
C GLU A 11 14.10 7.45 -1.39
N LYS A 12 15.38 7.81 -1.42
CA LYS A 12 16.38 7.28 -0.50
C LYS A 12 16.08 7.64 0.95
N ARG A 13 15.66 8.87 1.17
CA ARG A 13 15.38 9.42 2.50
C ARG A 13 14.13 8.76 3.12
N ILE A 14 13.06 8.57 2.35
CA ILE A 14 11.85 7.88 2.77
C ILE A 14 12.15 6.41 3.11
N LYS A 15 12.96 5.72 2.30
CA LYS A 15 13.38 4.35 2.57
C LYS A 15 14.19 4.21 3.84
N GLU A 16 15.11 5.13 4.07
CA GLU A 16 15.96 5.10 5.24
C GLU A 16 15.16 5.41 6.53
N ILE A 17 14.23 6.34 6.46
CA ILE A 17 13.32 6.67 7.57
C ILE A 17 12.41 5.48 7.88
N ASN A 18 11.85 4.85 6.85
CA ASN A 18 10.96 3.69 7.02
C ASN A 18 11.71 2.45 7.55
N ARG A 19 12.93 2.19 7.07
CA ARG A 19 13.80 1.13 7.61
C ARG A 19 14.08 1.36 9.10
N ARG A 20 14.39 2.58 9.49
CA ARG A 20 14.60 2.96 10.90
C ARG A 20 13.32 2.88 11.74
N MET A 21 12.11 3.11 11.15
CA MET A 21 10.82 2.94 11.84
C MET A 21 10.49 1.47 12.09
N ILE A 22 10.84 0.60 11.18
CA ILE A 22 10.67 -0.85 11.31
C ILE A 22 11.61 -1.40 12.36
N ASP A 23 12.87 -0.97 12.33
CA ASP A 23 13.85 -1.30 13.38
C ASP A 23 13.34 -0.89 14.77
N ARG A 24 12.52 0.16 14.88
CA ARG A 24 11.89 0.60 16.15
C ARG A 24 10.68 -0.20 16.58
N LEU A 25 9.84 -0.62 15.65
CA LEU A 25 8.78 -1.59 15.98
C LEU A 25 9.42 -2.90 16.47
N ILE A 26 10.70 -3.13 16.11
CA ILE A 26 11.52 -4.27 16.53
C ILE A 26 12.23 -4.01 17.86
N GLU A 27 12.72 -2.79 18.12
CA GLU A 27 13.58 -2.46 19.27
C GLU A 27 12.86 -1.72 20.41
N SER A 28 11.61 -1.98 20.73
CA SER A 28 10.90 -1.31 21.83
C SER A 28 11.45 -1.62 23.24
N ASP A 29 12.73 -1.97 23.35
CA ASP A 29 13.45 -2.03 24.63
C ASP A 29 14.87 -1.48 24.50
N SER A 30 15.06 -0.31 25.10
CA SER A 30 16.30 0.35 25.54
C SER A 30 16.79 1.60 24.81
N SER A 31 16.77 2.71 25.57
CA SER A 31 17.64 3.90 25.63
C SER A 31 17.18 5.21 24.98
N GLY A 32 16.89 6.18 25.86
CA GLY A 32 16.28 7.50 25.59
C GLY A 32 17.15 8.60 24.94
N ILE A 33 18.35 8.33 24.42
CA ILE A 33 19.20 9.36 23.76
C ILE A 33 19.08 9.27 22.22
N LYS A 34 18.77 8.11 21.68
CA LYS A 34 18.50 7.91 20.25
C LYS A 34 17.11 8.41 19.82
N ASP A 35 16.22 8.67 20.77
CA ASP A 35 14.83 9.04 20.48
C ASP A 35 14.68 10.51 20.01
N ALA A 36 15.56 11.41 20.40
CA ALA A 36 15.47 12.83 20.02
C ALA A 36 15.89 13.10 18.56
N GLU A 37 16.95 12.46 18.07
CA GLU A 37 17.35 12.56 16.63
C GLU A 37 16.30 11.91 15.72
N ARG A 38 15.72 10.86 16.19
CA ARG A 38 14.70 10.07 15.50
C ARG A 38 13.35 10.80 15.44
N LEU A 39 12.95 11.50 16.49
CA LEU A 39 11.78 12.38 16.50
C LEU A 39 11.92 13.51 15.48
N ASN A 40 13.12 14.09 15.34
CA ASN A 40 13.40 15.14 14.35
C ASN A 40 13.28 14.63 12.90
N ASP A 41 13.73 13.41 12.60
CA ASP A 41 13.62 12.81 11.26
C ASP A 41 12.17 12.47 10.88
N LEU A 42 11.38 12.03 11.86
CA LEU A 42 9.95 11.79 11.68
C LEU A 42 9.18 13.10 11.49
N GLN A 43 9.52 14.10 12.29
CA GLN A 43 8.90 15.42 12.22
C GLN A 43 9.16 16.08 10.86
N SER A 44 10.38 15.94 10.32
CA SER A 44 10.70 16.43 8.97
C SER A 44 9.93 15.69 7.86
N LEU A 45 9.68 14.39 8.02
CA LEU A 45 8.85 13.64 7.06
C LEU A 45 7.40 14.09 7.12
N PHE A 46 6.88 14.34 8.32
CA PHE A 46 5.51 14.84 8.49
C PHE A 46 5.34 16.26 7.94
N GLU A 47 6.31 17.14 8.18
CA GLU A 47 6.32 18.50 7.62
C GLU A 47 6.39 18.49 6.09
N GLN A 48 7.17 17.58 5.48
CA GLN A 48 7.22 17.40 4.03
C GLN A 48 5.91 16.83 3.48
N THR A 49 5.29 15.86 4.17
CA THR A 49 3.97 15.34 3.81
C THR A 49 2.92 16.44 3.95
N GLN A 50 3.02 17.25 5.00
CA GLN A 50 2.14 18.41 5.23
C GLN A 50 2.32 19.49 4.17
N GLY A 51 3.55 19.82 3.78
CA GLY A 51 3.84 20.77 2.69
C GLY A 51 3.25 20.27 1.38
N ARG A 52 3.51 19.04 0.99
CA ARG A 52 2.95 18.44 -0.23
C ARG A 52 1.42 18.40 -0.23
N LEU A 53 0.79 18.15 0.91
CA LEU A 53 -0.66 18.11 0.99
C LEU A 53 -1.28 19.51 0.95
N SER A 54 -0.67 20.50 1.58
CA SER A 54 -1.09 21.91 1.47
C SER A 54 -1.02 22.39 0.01
N ASP A 55 0.08 22.05 -0.67
CA ASP A 55 0.23 22.33 -2.11
C ASP A 55 -0.81 21.56 -2.94
N ALA A 56 -1.14 20.38 -2.50
CA ALA A 56 -2.10 19.51 -3.14
C ALA A 56 -3.56 19.91 -2.99
N LEU A 57 -3.92 20.53 -1.91
CA LEU A 57 -5.25 21.11 -1.72
C LEU A 57 -5.43 22.36 -2.60
N THR A 58 -4.32 22.99 -3.01
CA THR A 58 -4.29 24.21 -3.83
C THR A 58 -3.94 24.00 -5.30
N GLU A 59 -3.21 22.94 -5.66
CA GLU A 59 -2.76 22.65 -7.02
C GLU A 59 -3.45 21.41 -7.65
N ARG A 60 -3.51 21.39 -9.01
CA ARG A 60 -4.08 20.25 -9.75
C ARG A 60 -3.12 19.08 -9.79
N TYR A 61 -3.39 18.00 -9.07
CA TYR A 61 -2.62 16.76 -9.12
C TYR A 61 -2.54 16.14 -10.52
N GLN A 62 -1.35 15.69 -10.89
CA GLN A 62 -1.13 14.86 -12.07
C GLN A 62 -1.15 13.37 -11.70
N TYR A 63 -2.34 12.78 -11.57
CA TYR A 63 -2.53 11.34 -11.27
C TYR A 63 -2.00 10.40 -12.36
N ASN A 64 -1.84 10.90 -13.58
CA ASN A 64 -1.50 10.09 -14.75
C ASN A 64 -0.13 9.43 -14.69
N THR A 65 0.82 9.97 -13.92
CA THR A 65 2.19 9.43 -13.88
C THR A 65 2.29 8.10 -13.13
N SER A 66 1.56 7.91 -12.04
CA SER A 66 1.62 6.68 -11.24
C SER A 66 1.02 5.48 -11.97
N ILE A 67 -0.17 5.65 -12.59
CA ILE A 67 -0.81 4.60 -13.39
C ILE A 67 -0.01 4.32 -14.66
N LYS A 68 0.47 5.36 -15.36
CA LYS A 68 1.25 5.21 -16.59
C LYS A 68 2.46 4.31 -16.38
N ARG A 69 3.22 4.50 -15.29
CA ARG A 69 4.38 3.67 -14.97
C ARG A 69 3.99 2.20 -14.82
N GLY A 70 2.84 1.91 -14.19
CA GLY A 70 2.29 0.55 -14.07
C GLY A 70 1.88 -0.02 -15.44
N GLN A 71 1.19 0.77 -16.27
CA GLN A 71 0.79 0.37 -17.62
C GLN A 71 2.02 0.11 -18.52
N ASP A 72 3.05 0.95 -18.45
CA ASP A 72 4.30 0.76 -19.22
C ASP A 72 5.00 -0.56 -18.82
N PHE A 73 5.02 -0.92 -17.52
CA PHE A 73 5.51 -2.22 -17.08
C PHE A 73 4.68 -3.36 -17.66
N LEU A 74 3.36 -3.29 -17.56
CA LEU A 74 2.46 -4.35 -18.03
C LEU A 74 2.52 -4.51 -19.55
N LEU A 75 2.70 -3.42 -20.31
CA LEU A 75 2.79 -3.46 -21.77
C LEU A 75 3.91 -4.38 -22.26
N ASN A 76 5.03 -4.44 -21.51
CA ASN A 76 6.15 -5.31 -21.83
C ASN A 76 5.89 -6.79 -21.47
N HIS A 77 4.77 -7.10 -20.82
CA HIS A 77 4.43 -8.44 -20.33
C HIS A 77 3.06 -8.94 -20.83
N VAL A 78 2.50 -8.33 -21.86
CA VAL A 78 1.18 -8.72 -22.40
C VAL A 78 1.16 -10.21 -22.74
N SER A 79 0.09 -10.89 -22.35
CA SER A 79 -0.13 -12.34 -22.52
C SER A 79 0.90 -13.23 -21.80
N SER A 80 1.73 -12.65 -20.93
CA SER A 80 2.69 -13.40 -20.11
C SER A 80 2.16 -13.64 -18.71
N LYS A 81 2.64 -14.70 -18.07
CA LYS A 81 2.50 -14.93 -16.63
C LYS A 81 3.62 -14.21 -15.89
N VAL A 82 3.25 -13.42 -14.91
CA VAL A 82 4.20 -12.68 -14.06
C VAL A 82 3.92 -13.00 -12.60
N SER A 83 5.00 -13.28 -11.84
CA SER A 83 4.92 -13.44 -10.39
C SER A 83 4.92 -12.07 -9.73
N LEU A 84 3.85 -11.74 -9.03
CA LEU A 84 3.64 -10.42 -8.43
C LEU A 84 3.21 -10.56 -6.98
N VAL A 85 3.70 -9.66 -6.13
CA VAL A 85 3.05 -9.35 -4.85
C VAL A 85 2.00 -8.28 -5.13
N ILE A 86 0.77 -8.55 -4.73
CA ILE A 86 -0.38 -7.65 -4.88
C ILE A 86 -0.68 -7.02 -3.51
N LEU A 87 -0.75 -5.71 -3.48
CA LEU A 87 -1.19 -4.92 -2.34
C LEU A 87 -2.50 -4.23 -2.68
N TYR A 88 -3.49 -4.41 -1.82
CA TYR A 88 -4.78 -3.76 -1.91
C TYR A 88 -4.99 -2.91 -0.66
N ALA A 89 -5.13 -1.59 -0.80
CA ALA A 89 -5.38 -0.67 0.31
C ALA A 89 -6.71 0.04 0.09
N ASP A 90 -7.58 0.01 1.11
CA ASP A 90 -8.97 0.44 1.02
C ASP A 90 -9.33 1.31 2.22
N LEU A 91 -9.98 2.46 1.98
CA LEU A 91 -10.43 3.36 3.03
C LEU A 91 -11.59 2.75 3.83
N VAL A 92 -11.49 2.87 5.14
CA VAL A 92 -12.56 2.44 6.04
C VAL A 92 -13.65 3.51 6.08
N GLY A 93 -14.91 3.09 5.90
CA GLY A 93 -16.08 3.98 6.04
C GLY A 93 -16.29 4.94 4.87
N SER A 94 -15.69 4.73 3.72
CA SER A 94 -15.86 5.57 2.53
C SER A 94 -17.30 5.66 2.04
N THR A 95 -18.07 4.58 2.18
CA THR A 95 -19.51 4.57 1.87
C THR A 95 -20.28 5.55 2.77
N ASP A 96 -20.00 5.54 4.07
CA ASP A 96 -20.64 6.48 5.01
C ASP A 96 -20.20 7.91 4.74
N MET A 97 -18.92 8.13 4.43
CA MET A 97 -18.41 9.44 3.99
C MET A 97 -19.13 9.94 2.73
N SER A 98 -19.40 9.06 1.76
CA SER A 98 -20.09 9.43 0.52
C SER A 98 -21.57 9.84 0.75
N MET A 99 -22.19 9.37 1.82
CA MET A 99 -23.56 9.72 2.19
C MET A 99 -23.63 10.98 3.07
N THR A 100 -22.56 11.31 3.78
CA THR A 100 -22.61 12.35 4.83
C THR A 100 -21.80 13.61 4.46
N LEU A 101 -20.77 13.49 3.65
CA LEU A 101 -19.91 14.62 3.29
C LEU A 101 -20.37 15.31 2.00
N PRO A 102 -20.17 16.63 1.91
CA PRO A 102 -20.28 17.34 0.64
C PRO A 102 -19.37 16.73 -0.43
N PRO A 103 -19.78 16.64 -1.70
CA PRO A 103 -19.02 15.99 -2.77
C PRO A 103 -17.60 16.53 -2.98
N ASP A 104 -17.41 17.84 -2.82
CA ASP A 104 -16.10 18.51 -2.92
C ASP A 104 -15.15 18.07 -1.81
N LYS A 105 -15.64 17.97 -0.56
CA LYS A 105 -14.87 17.44 0.56
C LYS A 105 -14.49 15.98 0.35
N LEU A 106 -15.43 15.15 -0.11
CA LEU A 106 -15.17 13.73 -0.39
C LEU A 106 -14.10 13.58 -1.48
N VAL A 107 -14.22 14.33 -2.59
CA VAL A 107 -13.22 14.32 -3.68
C VAL A 107 -11.84 14.72 -3.17
N THR A 108 -11.77 15.73 -2.32
CA THR A 108 -10.50 16.18 -1.72
C THR A 108 -9.85 15.08 -0.89
N ILE A 109 -10.62 14.40 -0.03
CA ILE A 109 -10.13 13.26 0.78
C ILE A 109 -9.58 12.14 -0.12
N ILE A 110 -10.39 11.70 -1.10
CA ILE A 110 -10.02 10.59 -1.98
C ILE A 110 -8.75 10.94 -2.79
N ARG A 111 -8.64 12.18 -3.27
CA ARG A 111 -7.45 12.64 -3.97
C ARG A 111 -6.21 12.66 -3.08
N ALA A 112 -6.30 13.25 -1.90
CA ALA A 112 -5.18 13.30 -0.96
C ALA A 112 -4.71 11.88 -0.57
N PHE A 113 -5.65 11.00 -0.20
CA PHE A 113 -5.36 9.60 0.11
C PHE A 113 -4.67 8.88 -1.06
N SER A 114 -5.26 8.95 -2.26
CA SER A 114 -4.73 8.27 -3.44
C SER A 114 -3.33 8.75 -3.80
N HIS A 115 -3.06 10.04 -3.67
CA HIS A 115 -1.75 10.62 -3.95
C HIS A 115 -0.69 10.12 -2.95
N GLU A 116 -0.95 10.25 -1.64
CA GLU A 116 0.02 9.83 -0.63
C GLU A 116 0.27 8.33 -0.68
N MET A 117 -0.77 7.51 -0.85
CA MET A 117 -0.59 6.06 -0.99
C MET A 117 0.21 5.68 -2.24
N SER A 118 -0.02 6.37 -3.37
CA SER A 118 0.76 6.15 -4.60
C SER A 118 2.22 6.55 -4.45
N SER A 119 2.49 7.62 -3.73
CA SER A 119 3.85 8.09 -3.42
C SER A 119 4.60 7.05 -2.57
N VAL A 120 3.93 6.48 -1.56
CA VAL A 120 4.50 5.39 -0.76
C VAL A 120 4.77 4.15 -1.63
N VAL A 121 3.82 3.72 -2.48
CA VAL A 121 4.04 2.59 -3.40
C VAL A 121 5.28 2.83 -4.27
N LYS A 122 5.42 4.03 -4.83
CA LYS A 122 6.56 4.40 -5.68
C LYS A 122 7.88 4.33 -4.91
N SER A 123 7.93 4.78 -3.66
CA SER A 123 9.15 4.77 -2.83
C SER A 123 9.64 3.35 -2.49
N TYR A 124 8.74 2.36 -2.52
CA TYR A 124 9.07 0.94 -2.38
C TYR A 124 9.20 0.21 -3.73
N HIS A 125 9.41 0.94 -4.85
CA HIS A 125 9.54 0.40 -6.21
C HIS A 125 8.31 -0.38 -6.71
N GLY A 126 7.16 -0.24 -6.05
CA GLY A 126 5.89 -0.78 -6.50
C GLY A 126 5.30 0.02 -7.66
N TYR A 127 4.30 -0.54 -8.27
CA TYR A 127 3.54 0.05 -9.36
C TYR A 127 2.07 0.14 -8.98
N VAL A 128 1.43 1.27 -9.27
CA VAL A 128 -0.02 1.40 -9.14
C VAL A 128 -0.65 0.73 -10.36
N LEU A 129 -1.51 -0.25 -10.11
CA LEU A 129 -2.31 -0.90 -11.15
C LEU A 129 -3.48 0.00 -11.54
N LYS A 130 -4.27 0.36 -10.55
CA LYS A 130 -5.47 1.21 -10.72
C LYS A 130 -5.98 1.74 -9.38
N TYR A 131 -6.79 2.78 -9.47
CA TYR A 131 -7.66 3.23 -8.39
C TYR A 131 -9.06 2.65 -8.62
N LEU A 132 -9.68 2.15 -7.57
CA LEU A 132 -11.03 1.59 -7.61
C LEU A 132 -11.87 2.29 -6.54
N GLY A 133 -12.50 3.41 -6.93
CA GLY A 133 -13.18 4.28 -5.98
C GLY A 133 -12.21 4.87 -4.95
N ASP A 134 -12.34 4.43 -3.73
CA ASP A 134 -11.53 4.79 -2.57
C ASP A 134 -10.38 3.82 -2.27
N ALA A 135 -10.22 2.80 -3.10
CA ALA A 135 -9.15 1.83 -2.97
C ALA A 135 -8.03 2.06 -3.99
N ILE A 136 -6.81 1.72 -3.59
CA ILE A 136 -5.64 1.62 -4.47
C ILE A 136 -5.19 0.17 -4.58
N ILE A 137 -4.97 -0.28 -5.81
CA ILE A 137 -4.38 -1.58 -6.09
C ILE A 137 -2.98 -1.36 -6.63
N ALA A 138 -2.00 -1.96 -5.97
CA ALA A 138 -0.61 -1.89 -6.36
C ALA A 138 -0.03 -3.30 -6.57
N PHE A 139 1.03 -3.39 -7.36
CA PHE A 139 1.77 -4.63 -7.57
C PHE A 139 3.27 -4.41 -7.51
N PHE A 140 3.98 -5.46 -7.09
CA PHE A 140 5.44 -5.48 -6.96
C PHE A 140 5.98 -6.72 -7.68
N PRO A 141 6.82 -6.56 -8.73
CA PRO A 141 7.40 -7.68 -9.46
C PRO A 141 8.31 -8.55 -8.58
N ALA A 142 7.99 -9.84 -8.46
CA ALA A 142 8.66 -10.79 -7.56
C ALA A 142 9.59 -11.79 -8.30
N GLY A 143 10.07 -11.45 -9.51
CA GLY A 143 10.77 -12.38 -10.39
C GLY A 143 12.11 -12.89 -9.87
N PHE A 144 12.94 -12.04 -9.24
CA PHE A 144 14.30 -12.42 -8.84
C PHE A 144 14.44 -12.78 -7.35
N ASN A 145 13.78 -12.06 -6.47
CA ASN A 145 13.86 -12.30 -5.02
C ASN A 145 12.52 -12.04 -4.35
N LYS A 146 11.66 -13.04 -4.36
CA LYS A 146 10.32 -12.97 -3.77
C LYS A 146 10.32 -12.71 -2.26
N TYR A 147 11.37 -13.11 -1.54
CA TYR A 147 11.51 -12.86 -0.11
C TYR A 147 11.64 -11.36 0.16
N LEU A 148 12.62 -10.72 -0.47
CA LEU A 148 12.85 -9.29 -0.32
C LEU A 148 11.62 -8.48 -0.76
N VAL A 149 10.98 -8.87 -1.88
CA VAL A 149 9.80 -8.15 -2.38
C VAL A 149 8.60 -8.29 -1.44
N CYS A 150 8.41 -9.45 -0.78
CA CYS A 150 7.38 -9.60 0.23
C CYS A 150 7.63 -8.71 1.45
N ASP A 151 8.87 -8.67 1.96
CA ASP A 151 9.26 -7.80 3.07
C ASP A 151 9.06 -6.32 2.70
N ASP A 152 9.56 -5.89 1.53
CA ASP A 152 9.40 -4.52 1.04
C ASP A 152 7.91 -4.13 0.88
N THR A 153 7.07 -5.06 0.41
CA THR A 153 5.63 -4.80 0.26
C THR A 153 4.93 -4.65 1.62
N VAL A 154 5.29 -5.47 2.61
CA VAL A 154 4.75 -5.31 3.98
C VAL A 154 5.24 -4.01 4.59
N ASN A 155 6.50 -3.65 4.38
CA ASN A 155 7.07 -2.39 4.85
C ASN A 155 6.40 -1.18 4.17
N CYS A 156 6.07 -1.29 2.89
CA CYS A 156 5.24 -0.32 2.17
C CYS A 156 3.87 -0.15 2.85
N ALA A 157 3.21 -1.25 3.20
CA ALA A 157 1.92 -1.21 3.89
C ALA A 157 1.99 -0.56 5.28
N VAL A 158 3.05 -0.85 6.06
CA VAL A 158 3.32 -0.17 7.34
C VAL A 158 3.49 1.32 7.13
N SER A 159 4.26 1.72 6.12
CA SER A 159 4.48 3.13 5.79
C SER A 159 3.20 3.84 5.34
N MET A 160 2.32 3.15 4.60
CA MET A 160 1.00 3.70 4.24
C MET A 160 0.18 4.07 5.48
N ILE A 161 0.10 3.16 6.47
CA ILE A 161 -0.62 3.43 7.72
C ILE A 161 0.02 4.60 8.46
N ASN A 162 1.34 4.66 8.54
CA ASN A 162 2.07 5.73 9.23
C ASN A 162 1.86 7.09 8.55
N VAL A 163 1.97 7.17 7.23
CA VAL A 163 1.72 8.40 6.45
C VAL A 163 0.28 8.86 6.65
N LEU A 164 -0.68 7.93 6.64
CA LEU A 164 -2.07 8.26 6.90
C LEU A 164 -2.28 8.79 8.31
N THR A 165 -1.79 8.06 9.32
CA THR A 165 -2.07 8.35 10.73
C THR A 165 -1.34 9.61 11.21
N ASN A 166 -0.08 9.74 10.87
CA ASN A 166 0.80 10.77 11.42
C ASN A 166 1.07 11.95 10.43
N GLY A 167 0.83 11.74 9.14
CA GLY A 167 0.99 12.77 8.12
C GLY A 167 -0.34 13.40 7.72
N LEU A 168 -1.25 12.60 7.17
CA LEU A 168 -2.49 13.09 6.54
C LEU A 168 -3.56 13.46 7.57
N ASN A 169 -3.83 12.59 8.55
CA ASN A 169 -4.88 12.80 9.53
C ASN A 169 -4.74 14.10 10.36
N PRO A 170 -3.55 14.50 10.84
CA PRO A 170 -3.41 15.75 11.58
C PRO A 170 -3.84 16.99 10.79
N ILE A 171 -3.63 16.97 9.45
CA ILE A 171 -4.03 18.08 8.58
C ILE A 171 -5.55 18.03 8.34
N LEU A 172 -6.07 16.85 8.01
CA LEU A 172 -7.50 16.67 7.79
C LEU A 172 -8.31 17.13 9.01
N ILE A 173 -7.88 16.76 10.22
CA ILE A 173 -8.55 17.19 11.47
C ILE A 173 -8.49 18.71 11.64
N LYS A 174 -7.34 19.33 11.34
CA LYS A 174 -7.18 20.79 11.44
C LYS A 174 -8.11 21.55 10.52
N ASP A 175 -8.40 20.99 9.34
CA ASP A 175 -9.25 21.60 8.32
C ASP A 175 -10.72 21.08 8.38
N ASP A 176 -11.12 20.52 9.51
CA ASP A 176 -12.49 20.02 9.78
C ASP A 176 -12.94 18.91 8.80
N PHE A 177 -12.00 18.02 8.47
CA PHE A 177 -12.26 16.78 7.76
C PHE A 177 -12.27 15.59 8.73
N PRO A 178 -12.94 14.49 8.40
CA PRO A 178 -12.91 13.27 9.20
C PRO A 178 -11.53 12.63 9.22
N GLN A 179 -11.20 12.00 10.34
CA GLN A 179 -10.03 11.14 10.45
C GLN A 179 -10.21 9.89 9.59
N LEU A 180 -9.18 9.54 8.81
CA LEU A 180 -9.18 8.40 7.94
C LEU A 180 -8.53 7.18 8.58
N SER A 181 -9.02 6.01 8.21
CA SER A 181 -8.40 4.71 8.50
C SER A 181 -8.30 3.89 7.23
N VAL A 182 -7.30 3.03 7.14
CA VAL A 182 -7.08 2.17 5.98
C VAL A 182 -6.96 0.71 6.41
N LYS A 183 -7.41 -0.21 5.58
CA LYS A 183 -7.18 -1.65 5.72
C LYS A 183 -6.39 -2.14 4.51
N ILE A 184 -5.37 -2.95 4.75
CA ILE A 184 -4.42 -3.36 3.71
C ILE A 184 -4.33 -4.88 3.67
N GLY A 185 -4.53 -5.45 2.47
CA GLY A 185 -4.38 -6.86 2.19
C GLY A 185 -3.24 -7.12 1.21
N VAL A 186 -2.39 -8.12 1.50
CA VAL A 186 -1.23 -8.47 0.67
C VAL A 186 -1.23 -9.95 0.33
N THR A 187 -0.99 -10.26 -0.94
CA THR A 187 -0.84 -11.64 -1.43
C THR A 187 0.31 -11.74 -2.43
N ILE A 188 0.76 -12.95 -2.73
CA ILE A 188 1.70 -13.22 -3.81
C ILE A 188 1.18 -14.35 -4.69
N GLY A 189 1.38 -14.25 -5.99
CA GLY A 189 1.04 -15.31 -6.94
C GLY A 189 1.32 -14.94 -8.39
N GLU A 190 1.09 -15.90 -9.26
CA GLU A 190 1.15 -15.69 -10.71
C GLU A 190 -0.11 -14.99 -11.20
N ASN A 191 0.08 -13.99 -12.06
CA ASN A 191 -0.98 -13.27 -12.73
C ASN A 191 -0.69 -13.19 -14.22
N ILE A 192 -1.74 -13.19 -15.02
CA ILE A 192 -1.64 -13.01 -16.48
C ILE A 192 -1.91 -11.55 -16.78
N VAL A 193 -1.01 -10.93 -17.56
CA VAL A 193 -1.22 -9.58 -18.06
C VAL A 193 -2.15 -9.64 -19.27
N VAL A 194 -3.27 -8.93 -19.21
CA VAL A 194 -4.26 -8.86 -20.28
C VAL A 194 -4.36 -7.45 -20.83
N GLN A 195 -4.59 -7.35 -22.14
CA GLN A 195 -4.87 -6.11 -22.83
C GLN A 195 -6.31 -6.15 -23.36
N TYR A 196 -7.11 -5.16 -22.99
CA TYR A 196 -8.50 -5.04 -23.46
C TYR A 196 -8.55 -4.19 -24.74
N GLY A 197 -8.22 -4.81 -25.86
CA GLY A 197 -8.19 -4.18 -27.17
C GLY A 197 -6.89 -4.45 -27.93
N TYR A 198 -6.79 -3.92 -29.17
CA TYR A 198 -5.67 -4.20 -30.08
C TYR A 198 -4.67 -3.04 -30.18
N ASP A 199 -5.04 -1.85 -29.69
CA ASP A 199 -4.20 -0.66 -29.76
C ASP A 199 -3.29 -0.55 -28.53
N ARG A 200 -2.10 0.05 -28.69
CA ARG A 200 -1.17 0.32 -27.58
C ARG A 200 -1.75 1.18 -26.47
N SER A 201 -2.80 1.94 -26.77
CA SER A 201 -3.56 2.77 -25.80
C SER A 201 -4.63 1.99 -25.06
N SER A 202 -4.89 0.71 -25.45
CA SER A 202 -5.88 -0.13 -24.78
C SER A 202 -5.48 -0.42 -23.35
N GLN A 203 -6.47 -0.44 -22.48
CA GLN A 203 -6.27 -0.67 -21.04
C GLN A 203 -5.63 -2.05 -20.80
N LEU A 204 -4.62 -2.05 -19.94
CA LEU A 204 -3.97 -3.25 -19.43
C LEU A 204 -4.47 -3.56 -18.01
N ASP A 205 -4.61 -4.82 -17.70
CA ASP A 205 -5.00 -5.28 -16.36
C ASP A 205 -4.32 -6.63 -16.04
N LEU A 206 -4.54 -7.08 -14.81
CA LEU A 206 -4.03 -8.35 -14.30
C LEU A 206 -5.21 -9.31 -14.06
N LEU A 207 -5.06 -10.56 -14.50
CA LEU A 207 -5.96 -11.66 -14.17
C LEU A 207 -5.18 -12.70 -13.34
N GLY A 208 -5.66 -13.00 -12.15
CA GLY A 208 -5.03 -14.00 -11.31
C GLY A 208 -5.78 -14.23 -9.99
N TYR A 209 -5.58 -15.43 -9.45
CA TYR A 209 -6.14 -15.81 -8.15
C TYR A 209 -5.67 -14.87 -7.03
N SER A 210 -4.38 -14.50 -7.04
CA SER A 210 -3.80 -13.61 -6.03
C SER A 210 -4.47 -12.24 -5.98
N LEU A 211 -4.83 -11.65 -7.13
CA LEU A 211 -5.53 -10.37 -7.17
C LEU A 211 -6.90 -10.45 -6.45
N ASN A 212 -7.66 -11.50 -6.73
CA ASN A 212 -8.97 -11.70 -6.13
C ASN A 212 -8.87 -11.98 -4.62
N VAL A 213 -7.86 -12.76 -4.20
CA VAL A 213 -7.63 -13.07 -2.79
C VAL A 213 -7.17 -11.83 -2.04
N ALA A 214 -6.33 -10.96 -2.64
CA ALA A 214 -5.94 -9.69 -2.02
C ALA A 214 -7.14 -8.84 -1.64
N ALA A 215 -8.10 -8.65 -2.56
CA ALA A 215 -9.33 -7.91 -2.31
C ALA A 215 -10.15 -8.52 -1.15
N LYS A 216 -10.23 -9.86 -1.10
CA LYS A 216 -10.96 -10.56 -0.03
C LYS A 216 -10.25 -10.48 1.32
N ILE A 217 -8.93 -10.58 1.36
CA ILE A 217 -8.14 -10.36 2.58
C ILE A 217 -8.37 -8.94 3.09
N THR A 218 -8.31 -7.93 2.21
CA THR A 218 -8.54 -6.53 2.58
C THR A 218 -9.92 -6.34 3.21
N SER A 219 -10.96 -6.98 2.67
CA SER A 219 -12.31 -6.88 3.23
C SER A 219 -12.44 -7.46 4.65
N LEU A 220 -11.60 -8.41 5.04
CA LEU A 220 -11.55 -9.02 6.37
C LEU A 220 -10.61 -8.29 7.33
N THR A 221 -9.75 -7.44 6.82
CA THR A 221 -8.72 -6.76 7.59
C THR A 221 -9.35 -5.68 8.48
N PRO A 222 -9.00 -5.62 9.78
CA PRO A 222 -9.45 -4.54 10.65
C PRO A 222 -8.89 -3.18 10.23
N ALA A 223 -9.52 -2.10 10.68
CA ALA A 223 -9.05 -0.73 10.45
C ALA A 223 -7.62 -0.52 10.96
N ASN A 224 -6.80 0.16 10.18
CA ASN A 224 -5.37 0.43 10.45
C ASN A 224 -4.55 -0.84 10.72
N LYS A 225 -4.93 -1.95 10.06
CA LYS A 225 -4.20 -3.22 10.10
C LYS A 225 -3.77 -3.68 8.72
N ILE A 226 -2.77 -4.56 8.73
CA ILE A 226 -2.23 -5.20 7.54
C ILE A 226 -2.49 -6.70 7.66
N SER A 227 -3.16 -7.28 6.68
CA SER A 227 -3.31 -8.73 6.60
C SER A 227 -2.57 -9.29 5.39
N VAL A 228 -1.88 -10.39 5.60
CA VAL A 228 -1.16 -11.10 4.55
C VAL A 228 -1.67 -12.51 4.38
N GLY A 229 -1.73 -12.98 3.15
CA GLY A 229 -2.01 -14.38 2.86
C GLY A 229 -0.84 -15.28 3.30
N GLU A 230 -1.11 -16.57 3.56
CA GLU A 230 -0.09 -17.53 4.01
C GLU A 230 1.10 -17.65 3.06
N ASN A 231 0.90 -17.42 1.75
CA ASN A 231 1.98 -17.46 0.76
C ASN A 231 2.98 -16.32 0.96
N VAL A 232 2.50 -15.12 1.36
CA VAL A 232 3.37 -14.00 1.73
C VAL A 232 4.01 -14.28 3.07
N TYR A 233 3.21 -14.66 4.09
CA TYR A 233 3.69 -14.91 5.44
C TYR A 233 4.89 -15.87 5.47
N LYS A 234 4.85 -16.97 4.71
CA LYS A 234 5.93 -17.96 4.61
C LYS A 234 7.22 -17.41 3.96
N LEU A 235 7.14 -16.29 3.26
CA LEU A 235 8.27 -15.64 2.58
C LEU A 235 8.84 -14.47 3.36
N LEU A 236 8.17 -14.02 4.43
CA LEU A 236 8.67 -12.92 5.25
C LEU A 236 9.89 -13.33 6.08
N HIS A 237 10.74 -12.38 6.36
CA HIS A 237 11.83 -12.54 7.31
C HIS A 237 11.29 -12.94 8.69
N PRO A 238 11.97 -13.85 9.44
CA PRO A 238 11.47 -14.36 10.74
C PRO A 238 11.08 -13.28 11.75
N GLU A 239 11.84 -12.19 11.82
CA GLU A 239 11.52 -11.04 12.68
C GLU A 239 10.19 -10.36 12.31
N LEU A 240 9.89 -10.28 11.01
CA LEU A 240 8.64 -9.73 10.54
C LEU A 240 7.49 -10.73 10.74
N GLN A 241 7.73 -12.03 10.49
CA GLN A 241 6.76 -13.10 10.75
C GLN A 241 6.30 -13.12 12.21
N SER A 242 7.22 -12.93 13.16
CA SER A 242 6.92 -12.99 14.60
C SER A 242 5.90 -11.96 15.07
N LYS A 243 5.69 -10.89 14.31
CA LYS A 243 4.72 -9.83 14.61
C LYS A 243 3.32 -10.13 14.12
N PHE A 244 3.17 -11.09 13.21
CA PHE A 244 1.89 -11.49 12.66
C PHE A 244 1.26 -12.60 13.48
N HIS A 245 -0.07 -12.56 13.61
CA HIS A 245 -0.86 -13.64 14.20
C HIS A 245 -1.99 -14.05 13.25
N ILE A 246 -2.49 -15.28 13.41
CA ILE A 246 -3.58 -15.78 12.56
C ILE A 246 -4.83 -14.94 12.78
N LEU A 247 -5.47 -14.52 11.70
CA LEU A 247 -6.75 -13.81 11.75
C LEU A 247 -7.86 -14.80 12.13
N SER A 248 -8.35 -14.72 13.37
CA SER A 248 -9.24 -15.72 13.98
C SER A 248 -10.69 -15.72 13.46
N ASN A 249 -11.14 -14.62 12.84
CA ASN A 249 -12.54 -14.46 12.44
C ASN A 249 -12.88 -14.98 11.03
N MET A 250 -11.99 -15.69 10.36
CA MET A 250 -12.19 -16.18 8.99
C MET A 250 -13.40 -17.13 8.87
N ASN A 251 -13.63 -17.97 9.87
CA ASN A 251 -14.74 -18.93 9.86
C ASN A 251 -16.13 -18.26 9.91
N LEU A 252 -16.23 -17.06 10.48
CA LEU A 252 -17.47 -16.30 10.59
C LEU A 252 -17.79 -15.49 9.34
N SER A 253 -16.81 -15.23 8.49
CA SER A 253 -16.90 -14.37 7.30
C SER A 253 -17.29 -15.10 6.02
N GLY A 254 -17.49 -16.42 6.07
CA GLY A 254 -17.73 -17.24 4.86
C GLY A 254 -16.47 -17.46 4.01
N TRP A 255 -15.29 -17.35 4.60
CA TRP A 255 -14.01 -17.62 3.93
C TRP A 255 -13.94 -19.08 3.49
N ARG A 256 -13.80 -19.31 2.18
CA ARG A 256 -13.79 -20.65 1.55
C ARG A 256 -12.57 -20.89 0.65
N TYR A 257 -11.58 -20.00 0.72
CA TYR A 257 -10.38 -20.16 -0.10
C TYR A 257 -9.52 -21.28 0.43
N ILE A 258 -9.02 -22.10 -0.48
CA ILE A 258 -8.22 -23.30 -0.18
C ILE A 258 -6.82 -23.08 -0.73
N ASN A 259 -5.83 -23.48 0.03
CA ASN A 259 -4.47 -23.58 -0.44
C ASN A 259 -4.37 -24.77 -1.42
N HIS A 260 -4.13 -24.52 -2.69
CA HIS A 260 -4.08 -25.55 -3.72
C HIS A 260 -2.94 -26.56 -3.55
N GLN A 261 -1.91 -26.24 -2.73
CA GLN A 261 -0.79 -27.17 -2.47
C GLN A 261 -1.10 -28.14 -1.34
N THR A 262 -1.82 -27.70 -0.31
CA THR A 262 -2.09 -28.48 0.90
C THR A 262 -3.52 -29.03 0.97
N GLY A 263 -4.46 -28.47 0.23
CA GLY A 263 -5.89 -28.78 0.32
C GLY A 263 -6.57 -28.20 1.58
N GLU A 264 -5.82 -27.49 2.45
CA GLU A 264 -6.34 -26.88 3.66
C GLU A 264 -6.93 -25.50 3.39
N ILE A 265 -7.70 -24.97 4.35
CA ILE A 265 -8.19 -23.58 4.30
C ILE A 265 -6.99 -22.64 4.24
N TYR A 266 -7.02 -21.73 3.27
CA TYR A 266 -5.97 -20.71 3.09
C TYR A 266 -5.93 -19.75 4.28
N LYS A 267 -4.81 -19.71 4.99
CA LYS A 267 -4.64 -18.92 6.22
C LYS A 267 -4.31 -17.47 5.91
N VAL A 268 -4.84 -16.58 6.73
CA VAL A 268 -4.56 -15.13 6.70
C VAL A 268 -3.95 -14.74 8.04
N TYR A 269 -2.92 -13.91 7.98
CA TYR A 269 -2.20 -13.41 9.15
C TYR A 269 -2.35 -11.90 9.21
N VAL A 270 -2.49 -11.34 10.41
CA VAL A 270 -2.69 -9.90 10.64
C VAL A 270 -1.61 -9.34 11.56
N LEU A 271 -1.14 -8.11 11.23
CA LEU A 271 -0.18 -7.30 11.99
C LEU A 271 -0.90 -6.15 12.70
#